data_8ec7be8058f1d60104bb6909109b7752
#
_entry.id   8ec7be8058f1d60104bb6909109b7752
#
_cell.length_a   1.000
_cell.length_b   1.000
_cell.length_c   1.000
_cell.angle_alpha   90.00
_cell.angle_beta   90.00
_cell.angle_gamma   90.00
#
_symmetry.space_group_name_H-M   'P 1'
#
loop_
_entity.id
_entity.type
_entity.pdbx_description
1 polymer ?
#
loop_
_entity_poly.entity_id
_entity_poly.type
_entity_poly.pdbx_seq_one_letter_code
_entity_poly.pdbx_strand_id
1 'polypeptide(L)'
;MPVQEFTAAEASWVTGLSVKAVNKAIEDAAVPVRTVRTGGLRQRRLSYASLVCLQLHAEGLNRLPLRMRREVFRRVQRQPQEKQLRYTEALIVDVEGAKAKMNAKVQELERAASMIHSNPEIMAGTPVFRGTRVPVYVIAELLEGGTSINEIVEGYPSITEEMANHTRVYAATHPKRGRPPVQPWSGRSPRKRVKGKLSRVSQD
;
A
#
# COMPACT_ATOMS: atom_id res chain seq x y z
N MET A 1 -20.35 11.57 6.80
CA MET A 1 -19.47 10.50 6.27
C MET A 1 -18.10 10.71 6.87
N PRO A 2 -17.43 9.68 7.45
CA PRO A 2 -16.06 9.83 7.89
C PRO A 2 -15.23 10.27 6.68
N VAL A 3 -14.37 11.28 6.88
CA VAL A 3 -13.47 11.75 5.84
C VAL A 3 -12.47 10.63 5.58
N GLN A 4 -12.55 10.01 4.42
CA GLN A 4 -11.62 8.96 4.02
C GLN A 4 -10.21 9.55 3.90
N GLU A 5 -9.29 9.03 4.69
CA GLU A 5 -7.90 9.47 4.75
C GLU A 5 -6.98 8.33 4.32
N PHE A 6 -5.97 8.66 3.51
CA PHE A 6 -5.03 7.70 2.94
C PHE A 6 -3.61 7.94 3.42
N THR A 7 -2.82 6.89 3.53
CA THR A 7 -1.38 6.94 3.76
C THR A 7 -0.62 7.19 2.45
N ALA A 8 0.68 7.48 2.54
CA ALA A 8 1.52 7.61 1.34
C ALA A 8 1.67 6.28 0.58
N ALA A 9 1.61 5.13 1.27
CA ALA A 9 1.66 3.82 0.62
C ALA A 9 0.37 3.50 -0.15
N GLU A 10 -0.79 3.81 0.44
CA GLU A 10 -2.09 3.69 -0.25
C GLU A 10 -2.18 4.65 -1.44
N ALA A 11 -1.72 5.89 -1.29
CA ALA A 11 -1.65 6.84 -2.40
C ALA A 11 -0.71 6.35 -3.53
N SER A 12 0.41 5.73 -3.17
CA SER A 12 1.32 5.07 -4.11
C SER A 12 0.61 3.97 -4.91
N TRP A 13 -0.13 3.10 -4.23
CA TRP A 13 -0.92 2.04 -4.87
C TRP A 13 -1.96 2.60 -5.85
N VAL A 14 -2.75 3.59 -5.41
CA VAL A 14 -3.83 4.18 -6.21
C VAL A 14 -3.29 4.89 -7.46
N THR A 15 -2.24 5.70 -7.31
CA THR A 15 -1.74 6.56 -8.39
C THR A 15 -0.64 5.93 -9.24
N GLY A 16 -0.09 4.79 -8.82
CA GLY A 16 1.06 4.16 -9.48
C GLY A 16 2.40 4.90 -9.27
N LEU A 17 2.42 5.97 -8.49
CA LEU A 17 3.66 6.67 -8.11
C LEU A 17 4.40 5.86 -7.05
N SER A 18 5.73 5.91 -7.04
CA SER A 18 6.48 5.37 -5.91
C SER A 18 6.21 6.17 -4.62
N VAL A 19 6.30 5.55 -3.45
CA VAL A 19 6.14 6.24 -2.14
C VAL A 19 7.08 7.46 -2.04
N LYS A 20 8.30 7.35 -2.58
CA LYS A 20 9.26 8.46 -2.65
C LYS A 20 8.72 9.60 -3.51
N ALA A 21 8.14 9.29 -4.67
CA ALA A 21 7.55 10.28 -5.57
C ALA A 21 6.31 10.95 -4.94
N VAL A 22 5.47 10.18 -4.25
CA VAL A 22 4.33 10.72 -3.48
C VAL A 22 4.81 11.72 -2.43
N ASN A 23 5.80 11.35 -1.60
CA ASN A 23 6.35 12.24 -0.58
C ASN A 23 6.97 13.49 -1.20
N LYS A 24 7.71 13.36 -2.30
CA LYS A 24 8.28 14.50 -3.03
C LYS A 24 7.19 15.40 -3.60
N ALA A 25 6.14 14.85 -4.19
CA ALA A 25 5.02 15.63 -4.71
C ALA A 25 4.29 16.42 -3.62
N ILE A 26 4.16 15.83 -2.43
CA ILE A 26 3.60 16.51 -1.24
C ILE A 26 4.49 17.69 -0.84
N GLU A 27 5.79 17.50 -0.77
CA GLU A 27 6.75 18.52 -0.34
C GLU A 27 6.89 19.66 -1.37
N ASP A 28 7.06 19.30 -2.64
CA ASP A 28 7.30 20.27 -3.72
C ASP A 28 6.02 21.00 -4.15
N ALA A 29 4.92 20.30 -4.32
CA ALA A 29 3.72 20.81 -4.97
C ALA A 29 2.66 21.33 -4.01
N ALA A 30 2.91 21.26 -2.71
CA ALA A 30 1.95 21.65 -1.68
C ALA A 30 0.61 20.88 -1.79
N VAL A 31 0.69 19.59 -2.12
CA VAL A 31 -0.46 18.70 -1.95
C VAL A 31 -0.79 18.68 -0.46
N PRO A 32 -1.99 19.09 -0.04
CA PRO A 32 -2.29 19.19 1.38
C PRO A 32 -2.34 17.82 2.01
N VAL A 33 -1.78 17.77 3.19
CA VAL A 33 -1.78 16.59 4.05
C VAL A 33 -2.16 17.01 5.46
N ARG A 34 -2.92 16.17 6.13
CA ARG A 34 -3.17 16.29 7.55
C ARG A 34 -2.13 15.45 8.29
N THR A 35 -1.53 16.01 9.33
CA THR A 35 -0.64 15.22 10.21
C THR A 35 -1.42 14.73 11.41
N VAL A 36 -1.49 13.41 11.58
CA VAL A 36 -2.14 12.76 12.73
C VAL A 36 -1.07 12.12 13.60
N ARG A 37 -1.28 12.11 14.92
CA ARG A 37 -0.44 11.36 15.85
C ARG A 37 -1.13 10.03 16.16
N THR A 38 -0.47 8.93 15.83
CA THR A 38 -0.94 7.57 16.12
C THR A 38 0.19 6.81 16.81
N GLY A 39 -0.04 6.40 18.07
CA GLY A 39 0.98 5.67 18.85
C GLY A 39 2.30 6.44 19.03
N GLY A 40 2.24 7.78 19.22
CA GLY A 40 3.42 8.63 19.36
C GLY A 40 4.11 9.04 18.06
N LEU A 41 3.77 8.42 16.93
CA LEU A 41 4.35 8.70 15.62
C LEU A 41 3.49 9.72 14.85
N ARG A 42 4.15 10.65 14.15
CA ARG A 42 3.48 11.57 13.23
C ARG A 42 3.28 10.85 11.89
N GLN A 43 2.02 10.73 11.46
CA GLN A 43 1.65 10.16 10.17
C GLN A 43 0.99 11.21 9.31
N ARG A 44 1.43 11.32 8.06
CA ARG A 44 0.77 12.15 7.04
C ARG A 44 -0.45 11.41 6.51
N ARG A 45 -1.60 12.07 6.47
CA ARG A 45 -2.85 11.57 5.92
C ARG A 45 -3.29 12.44 4.76
N LEU A 46 -3.66 11.80 3.66
CA LEU A 46 -4.10 12.43 2.42
C LEU A 46 -5.62 12.31 2.31
N SER A 47 -6.27 13.41 1.94
CA SER A 47 -7.69 13.38 1.60
C SER A 47 -7.91 12.80 0.20
N TYR A 48 -9.15 12.47 -0.16
CA TYR A 48 -9.50 12.08 -1.51
C TYR A 48 -9.11 13.16 -2.55
N ALA A 49 -9.33 14.44 -2.25
CA ALA A 49 -8.90 15.54 -3.11
C ALA A 49 -7.37 15.59 -3.28
N SER A 50 -6.61 15.23 -2.25
CA SER A 50 -5.15 15.10 -2.33
C SER A 50 -4.73 13.94 -3.24
N LEU A 51 -5.47 12.82 -3.22
CA LEU A 51 -5.25 11.72 -4.18
C LEU A 51 -5.51 12.16 -5.61
N VAL A 52 -6.59 12.92 -5.87
CA VAL A 52 -6.87 13.49 -7.20
C VAL A 52 -5.70 14.37 -7.67
N CYS A 53 -5.15 15.22 -6.81
CA CYS A 53 -3.98 16.00 -7.13
C CYS A 53 -2.75 15.15 -7.48
N LEU A 54 -2.52 14.04 -6.75
CA LEU A 54 -1.45 13.11 -7.04
C LEU A 54 -1.68 12.33 -8.34
N GLN A 55 -2.92 11.95 -8.63
CA GLN A 55 -3.27 11.30 -9.90
C GLN A 55 -3.00 12.25 -11.08
N LEU A 56 -3.45 13.48 -11.01
CA LEU A 56 -3.16 14.51 -12.02
C LEU A 56 -1.65 14.76 -12.15
N HIS A 57 -0.90 14.72 -11.04
CA HIS A 57 0.55 14.80 -11.05
C HIS A 57 1.18 13.64 -11.82
N ALA A 58 0.70 12.42 -11.62
CA ALA A 58 1.17 11.23 -12.34
C ALA A 58 0.85 11.31 -13.85
N GLU A 59 -0.29 11.88 -14.21
CA GLU A 59 -0.76 12.02 -15.60
C GLU A 59 -0.09 13.14 -16.40
N GLY A 60 0.81 13.90 -15.79
CA GLY A 60 1.59 14.88 -16.55
C GLY A 60 1.67 16.27 -15.94
N LEU A 61 0.88 16.61 -14.91
CA LEU A 61 1.02 17.91 -14.26
C LEU A 61 2.41 18.09 -13.60
N ASN A 62 3.15 17.01 -13.34
CA ASN A 62 4.52 17.04 -12.88
C ASN A 62 5.49 17.79 -13.84
N ARG A 63 5.13 17.90 -15.11
CA ARG A 63 5.89 18.59 -16.17
C ARG A 63 5.66 20.11 -16.15
N LEU A 64 4.60 20.58 -15.49
CA LEU A 64 4.31 21.99 -15.39
C LEU A 64 5.17 22.68 -14.33
N PRO A 65 5.42 23.98 -14.47
CA PRO A 65 6.07 24.79 -13.43
C PRO A 65 5.36 24.65 -12.08
N LEU A 66 6.12 24.65 -11.00
CA LEU A 66 5.61 24.45 -9.63
C LEU A 66 4.46 25.39 -9.27
N ARG A 67 4.55 26.67 -9.69
CA ARG A 67 3.50 27.69 -9.45
C ARG A 67 2.16 27.27 -10.07
N MET A 68 2.19 26.75 -11.30
CA MET A 68 0.99 26.30 -12.00
C MET A 68 0.39 25.08 -11.32
N ARG A 69 1.22 24.09 -10.94
CA ARG A 69 0.76 22.90 -10.21
C ARG A 69 0.05 23.27 -8.90
N ARG A 70 0.64 24.15 -8.11
CA ARG A 70 0.05 24.62 -6.85
C ARG A 70 -1.29 25.31 -7.06
N GLU A 71 -1.43 26.09 -8.12
CA GLU A 71 -2.71 26.74 -8.44
C GLU A 71 -3.80 25.72 -8.83
N VAL A 72 -3.46 24.79 -9.72
CA VAL A 72 -4.38 23.71 -10.10
C VAL A 72 -4.81 22.91 -8.86
N PHE A 73 -3.88 22.49 -8.02
CA PHE A 73 -4.17 21.71 -6.82
C PHE A 73 -5.06 22.48 -5.83
N ARG A 74 -4.82 23.78 -5.67
CA ARG A 74 -5.68 24.64 -4.86
C ARG A 74 -7.10 24.72 -5.38
N ARG A 75 -7.30 24.79 -6.71
CA ARG A 75 -8.64 24.78 -7.34
C ARG A 75 -9.33 23.44 -7.16
N VAL A 76 -8.66 22.33 -7.43
CA VAL A 76 -9.21 20.97 -7.20
C VAL A 76 -9.75 20.81 -5.78
N GLN A 77 -9.08 21.38 -4.80
CA GLN A 77 -9.51 21.28 -3.41
C GLN A 77 -10.67 22.19 -3.05
N ARG A 78 -10.70 23.39 -3.62
CA ARG A 78 -11.79 24.34 -3.38
C ARG A 78 -13.07 23.95 -4.12
N GLN A 79 -12.93 23.26 -5.23
CA GLN A 79 -14.03 22.90 -6.15
C GLN A 79 -13.97 21.40 -6.48
N PRO A 80 -14.16 20.52 -5.48
CA PRO A 80 -14.01 19.07 -5.66
C PRO A 80 -15.07 18.46 -6.59
N GLN A 81 -16.18 19.17 -6.85
CA GLN A 81 -17.27 18.75 -7.75
C GLN A 81 -16.99 19.07 -9.23
N GLU A 82 -16.03 19.95 -9.52
CA GLU A 82 -15.71 20.28 -10.91
C GLU A 82 -15.16 19.07 -11.66
N LYS A 83 -15.64 18.91 -12.88
CA LYS A 83 -15.21 17.85 -13.79
C LYS A 83 -13.95 18.21 -14.55
N GLN A 84 -13.86 19.48 -14.95
CA GLN A 84 -12.74 20.02 -15.71
C GLN A 84 -12.37 21.41 -15.18
N LEU A 85 -11.09 21.64 -14.97
CA LEU A 85 -10.57 22.95 -14.60
C LEU A 85 -9.87 23.57 -15.80
N ARG A 86 -10.42 24.66 -16.32
CA ARG A 86 -9.77 25.49 -17.33
C ARG A 86 -8.77 26.39 -16.63
N TYR A 87 -7.48 26.13 -16.84
CA TYR A 87 -6.40 26.95 -16.32
C TYR A 87 -6.05 28.10 -17.27
N THR A 88 -5.94 27.80 -18.56
CA THR A 88 -5.82 28.74 -19.69
C THR A 88 -6.69 28.20 -20.83
N GLU A 89 -6.77 28.94 -21.94
CA GLU A 89 -7.46 28.41 -23.13
C GLU A 89 -6.81 27.15 -23.68
N ALA A 90 -5.48 27.05 -23.56
CA ALA A 90 -4.70 25.90 -24.04
C ALA A 90 -4.52 24.79 -22.99
N LEU A 91 -4.85 25.01 -21.70
CA LEU A 91 -4.67 24.05 -20.64
C LEU A 91 -5.98 23.80 -19.90
N ILE A 92 -6.57 22.67 -20.21
CA ILE A 92 -7.74 22.13 -19.51
C ILE A 92 -7.28 20.89 -18.73
N VAL A 93 -7.59 20.85 -17.45
CA VAL A 93 -7.26 19.72 -16.55
C VAL A 93 -8.53 18.89 -16.39
N ASP A 94 -8.46 17.62 -16.81
CA ASP A 94 -9.56 16.66 -16.69
C ASP A 94 -9.55 16.01 -15.30
N VAL A 95 -10.31 16.60 -14.39
CA VAL A 95 -10.44 16.13 -13.00
C VAL A 95 -11.32 14.88 -12.93
N GLU A 96 -12.37 14.79 -13.77
CA GLU A 96 -13.28 13.65 -13.80
C GLU A 96 -12.56 12.38 -14.30
N GLY A 97 -11.79 12.51 -15.37
CA GLY A 97 -10.97 11.40 -15.88
C GLY A 97 -9.95 10.89 -14.85
N ALA A 98 -9.31 11.80 -14.11
CA ALA A 98 -8.41 11.42 -13.03
C ALA A 98 -9.14 10.68 -11.91
N LYS A 99 -10.34 11.15 -11.50
CA LYS A 99 -11.18 10.45 -10.50
C LYS A 99 -11.62 9.07 -11.00
N ALA A 100 -12.07 8.96 -12.23
CA ALA A 100 -12.53 7.70 -12.80
C ALA A 100 -11.41 6.63 -12.79
N LYS A 101 -10.18 7.00 -13.12
CA LYS A 101 -9.03 6.09 -13.12
C LYS A 101 -8.66 5.60 -11.72
N MET A 102 -8.78 6.43 -10.70
CA MET A 102 -8.40 6.05 -9.34
C MET A 102 -9.53 5.33 -8.58
N ASN A 103 -10.80 5.55 -8.90
CA ASN A 103 -11.93 5.02 -8.14
C ASN A 103 -11.91 3.49 -8.01
N ALA A 104 -11.59 2.76 -9.07
CA ALA A 104 -11.51 1.29 -9.03
C ALA A 104 -10.46 0.82 -8.01
N LYS A 105 -9.29 1.46 -7.99
CA LYS A 105 -8.22 1.13 -7.04
C LYS A 105 -8.53 1.56 -5.61
N VAL A 106 -9.25 2.66 -5.43
CA VAL A 106 -9.74 3.08 -4.10
C VAL A 106 -10.73 2.05 -3.56
N GLN A 107 -11.67 1.59 -4.38
CA GLN A 107 -12.61 0.53 -3.99
C GLN A 107 -11.89 -0.80 -3.66
N GLU A 108 -10.84 -1.13 -4.40
CA GLU A 108 -10.02 -2.31 -4.13
C GLU A 108 -9.31 -2.22 -2.76
N LEU A 109 -8.76 -1.04 -2.42
CA LEU A 109 -8.20 -0.77 -1.09
C LEU A 109 -9.24 -0.92 0.02
N GLU A 110 -10.44 -0.37 -0.17
CA GLU A 110 -11.52 -0.45 0.80
C GLU A 110 -11.95 -1.90 1.03
N ARG A 111 -12.09 -2.68 -0.04
CA ARG A 111 -12.41 -4.12 0.06
C ARG A 111 -11.31 -4.86 0.82
N ALA A 112 -10.04 -4.67 0.46
CA ALA A 112 -8.92 -5.28 1.17
C ALA A 112 -8.93 -4.91 2.67
N ALA A 113 -9.11 -3.63 3.00
CA ALA A 113 -9.17 -3.17 4.38
C ALA A 113 -10.38 -3.74 5.14
N SER A 114 -11.54 -3.90 4.50
CA SER A 114 -12.75 -4.45 5.12
C SER A 114 -12.62 -5.90 5.55
N MET A 115 -11.78 -6.67 4.86
CA MET A 115 -11.55 -8.11 5.14
C MET A 115 -10.55 -8.34 6.28
N ILE A 116 -9.88 -7.31 6.74
CA ILE A 116 -8.76 -7.43 7.68
C ILE A 116 -9.06 -6.63 8.94
N HIS A 117 -8.59 -7.11 10.07
CA HIS A 117 -8.62 -6.35 11.32
C HIS A 117 -7.39 -6.66 12.17
N SER A 118 -7.06 -5.72 13.05
CA SER A 118 -6.04 -5.90 14.09
C SER A 118 -6.69 -5.69 15.44
N ASN A 119 -6.56 -6.69 16.31
CA ASN A 119 -7.01 -6.61 17.70
C ASN A 119 -5.84 -7.03 18.61
N PRO A 120 -5.44 -6.21 19.60
CA PRO A 120 -4.37 -6.57 20.54
C PRO A 120 -4.59 -7.92 21.23
N GLU A 121 -5.82 -8.34 21.44
CA GLU A 121 -6.20 -9.62 22.05
C GLU A 121 -6.01 -10.81 21.08
N ILE A 122 -5.92 -10.54 19.79
CA ILE A 122 -5.72 -11.57 18.74
C ILE A 122 -4.30 -11.43 18.21
N MET A 123 -3.46 -12.44 18.46
CA MET A 123 -2.08 -12.52 17.97
C MET A 123 -1.27 -11.22 18.21
N ALA A 124 -1.46 -10.59 19.39
CA ALA A 124 -0.80 -9.36 19.79
C ALA A 124 -0.97 -8.20 18.78
N GLY A 125 -2.14 -8.09 18.16
CA GLY A 125 -2.45 -7.03 17.20
C GLY A 125 -1.91 -7.27 15.78
N THR A 126 -1.42 -8.46 15.48
CA THR A 126 -1.06 -8.83 14.11
C THR A 126 -2.29 -8.75 13.21
N PRO A 127 -2.22 -8.10 12.03
CA PRO A 127 -3.34 -8.07 11.10
C PRO A 127 -3.72 -9.49 10.66
N VAL A 128 -4.99 -9.85 10.88
CA VAL A 128 -5.56 -11.14 10.50
C VAL A 128 -6.80 -10.95 9.62
N PHE A 129 -7.16 -11.95 8.85
CA PHE A 129 -8.42 -11.93 8.13
C PHE A 129 -9.59 -11.99 9.12
N ARG A 130 -10.60 -11.17 8.87
CA ARG A 130 -11.80 -11.06 9.71
C ARG A 130 -12.48 -12.41 9.85
N GLY A 131 -12.82 -12.80 11.07
CA GLY A 131 -13.40 -14.11 11.38
C GLY A 131 -12.38 -15.25 11.45
N THR A 132 -11.09 -14.98 11.32
CA THR A 132 -10.03 -16.00 11.39
C THR A 132 -8.90 -15.58 12.33
N ARG A 133 -7.93 -16.47 12.56
CA ARG A 133 -6.64 -16.18 13.20
C ARG A 133 -5.47 -16.25 12.19
N VAL A 134 -5.77 -16.28 10.89
CA VAL A 134 -4.73 -16.37 9.85
C VAL A 134 -4.13 -14.99 9.61
N PRO A 135 -2.82 -14.79 9.84
CA PRO A 135 -2.16 -13.52 9.59
C PRO A 135 -2.10 -13.23 8.09
N VAL A 136 -2.43 -11.99 7.72
CA VAL A 136 -2.42 -11.55 6.31
C VAL A 136 -1.05 -11.73 5.67
N TYR A 137 0.02 -11.45 6.42
CA TYR A 137 1.37 -11.53 5.89
C TYR A 137 1.86 -12.97 5.64
N VAL A 138 1.26 -13.98 6.27
CA VAL A 138 1.55 -15.39 5.95
C VAL A 138 1.06 -15.70 4.54
N ILE A 139 -0.16 -15.31 4.23
CA ILE A 139 -0.72 -15.49 2.89
C ILE A 139 0.04 -14.64 1.86
N ALA A 140 0.44 -13.42 2.21
CA ALA A 140 1.26 -12.58 1.33
C ALA A 140 2.60 -13.25 0.96
N GLU A 141 3.30 -13.81 1.94
CA GLU A 141 4.58 -14.52 1.74
C GLU A 141 4.41 -15.78 0.87
N LEU A 142 3.32 -16.53 1.05
CA LEU A 142 3.02 -17.68 0.19
C LEU A 142 2.80 -17.25 -1.26
N LEU A 143 2.03 -16.18 -1.48
CA LEU A 143 1.80 -15.63 -2.81
C LEU A 143 3.07 -15.07 -3.47
N GLU A 144 3.95 -14.44 -2.69
CA GLU A 144 5.27 -13.98 -3.14
C GLU A 144 6.20 -15.15 -3.46
N GLY A 145 6.09 -16.26 -2.72
CA GLY A 145 6.81 -17.51 -2.95
C GLY A 145 6.31 -18.31 -4.16
N GLY A 146 5.23 -17.85 -4.83
CA GLY A 146 4.68 -18.49 -6.02
C GLY A 146 3.61 -19.53 -5.76
N THR A 147 3.15 -19.69 -4.51
CA THR A 147 2.01 -20.57 -4.18
C THR A 147 0.75 -20.03 -4.86
N SER A 148 0.00 -20.91 -5.53
CA SER A 148 -1.23 -20.54 -6.21
C SER A 148 -2.37 -20.26 -5.20
N ILE A 149 -3.37 -19.48 -5.64
CA ILE A 149 -4.53 -19.17 -4.79
C ILE A 149 -5.28 -20.45 -4.43
N ASN A 150 -5.40 -21.40 -5.35
CA ASN A 150 -6.06 -22.68 -5.08
C ASN A 150 -5.36 -23.48 -3.98
N GLU A 151 -4.03 -23.60 -4.04
CA GLU A 151 -3.23 -24.26 -2.99
C GLU A 151 -3.37 -23.54 -1.63
N ILE A 152 -3.47 -22.21 -1.63
CA ILE A 152 -3.69 -21.44 -0.41
C ILE A 152 -5.07 -21.74 0.18
N VAL A 153 -6.13 -21.77 -0.63
CA VAL A 153 -7.49 -22.05 -0.17
C VAL A 153 -7.60 -23.49 0.32
N GLU A 154 -6.95 -24.46 -0.34
CA GLU A 154 -6.86 -25.84 0.13
C GLU A 154 -6.13 -25.97 1.47
N GLY A 155 -4.98 -25.28 1.62
CA GLY A 155 -4.18 -25.31 2.84
C GLY A 155 -4.77 -24.50 4.02
N TYR A 156 -5.59 -23.49 3.71
CA TYR A 156 -6.23 -22.60 4.67
C TYR A 156 -7.74 -22.51 4.42
N PRO A 157 -8.56 -23.50 4.82
CA PRO A 157 -9.99 -23.54 4.49
C PRO A 157 -10.82 -22.35 4.99
N SER A 158 -10.29 -21.56 5.93
CA SER A 158 -10.93 -20.33 6.41
C SER A 158 -10.63 -19.10 5.54
N ILE A 159 -9.76 -19.23 4.53
CA ILE A 159 -9.40 -18.16 3.60
C ILE A 159 -10.15 -18.39 2.29
N THR A 160 -10.91 -17.39 1.87
CA THR A 160 -11.58 -17.41 0.57
C THR A 160 -10.62 -16.95 -0.53
N GLU A 161 -10.96 -17.28 -1.77
CA GLU A 161 -10.23 -16.80 -2.96
C GLU A 161 -10.19 -15.26 -3.00
N GLU A 162 -11.30 -14.61 -2.63
CA GLU A 162 -11.37 -13.14 -2.55
C GLU A 162 -10.40 -12.58 -1.51
N MET A 163 -10.30 -13.18 -0.33
CA MET A 163 -9.33 -12.80 0.70
C MET A 163 -7.89 -12.95 0.21
N ALA A 164 -7.58 -14.05 -0.47
CA ALA A 164 -6.25 -14.29 -1.02
C ALA A 164 -5.89 -13.26 -2.11
N ASN A 165 -6.82 -12.95 -3.00
CA ASN A 165 -6.63 -11.93 -4.05
C ASN A 165 -6.33 -10.54 -3.48
N HIS A 166 -7.06 -10.12 -2.43
CA HIS A 166 -6.88 -8.79 -1.81
C HIS A 166 -5.68 -8.71 -0.86
N THR A 167 -5.04 -9.83 -0.54
CA THR A 167 -3.86 -9.87 0.33
C THR A 167 -2.70 -9.03 -0.22
N ARG A 168 -2.44 -9.09 -1.53
CA ARG A 168 -1.36 -8.32 -2.17
C ARG A 168 -1.57 -6.82 -2.03
N VAL A 169 -2.80 -6.37 -2.19
CA VAL A 169 -3.17 -4.95 -2.02
C VAL A 169 -2.87 -4.48 -0.61
N TYR A 170 -3.33 -5.25 0.38
CA TYR A 170 -3.11 -4.92 1.79
C TYR A 170 -1.62 -4.94 2.16
N ALA A 171 -0.89 -5.96 1.77
CA ALA A 171 0.54 -6.09 2.08
C ALA A 171 1.37 -4.96 1.44
N ALA A 172 1.06 -4.57 0.20
CA ALA A 172 1.73 -3.47 -0.50
C ALA A 172 1.46 -2.10 0.17
N THR A 173 0.27 -1.90 0.72
CA THR A 173 -0.15 -0.63 1.33
C THR A 173 0.13 -0.55 2.83
N HIS A 174 0.33 -1.70 3.48
CA HIS A 174 0.64 -1.84 4.90
C HIS A 174 1.91 -2.67 5.08
N PRO A 175 3.09 -2.16 4.70
CA PRO A 175 4.32 -2.92 4.84
C PRO A 175 4.59 -3.26 6.31
N LYS A 176 5.11 -4.46 6.55
CA LYS A 176 5.50 -4.90 7.90
C LYS A 176 6.41 -3.85 8.55
N ARG A 177 6.05 -3.43 9.75
CA ARG A 177 6.91 -2.55 10.54
C ARG A 177 8.01 -3.40 11.18
N GLY A 178 9.25 -2.95 11.05
CA GLY A 178 10.41 -3.61 11.63
C GLY A 178 11.54 -3.78 10.62
N ARG A 179 12.70 -4.11 11.13
CA ARG A 179 13.83 -4.51 10.28
C ARG A 179 13.45 -5.84 9.63
N PRO A 180 13.56 -6.00 8.29
CA PRO A 180 13.39 -7.30 7.67
C PRO A 180 14.26 -8.33 8.41
N PRO A 181 13.74 -9.53 8.71
CA PRO A 181 14.59 -10.55 9.32
C PRO A 181 15.76 -10.78 8.37
N VAL A 182 16.95 -10.38 8.81
CA VAL A 182 18.18 -10.72 8.10
C VAL A 182 18.30 -12.23 8.24
N GLN A 183 17.96 -12.96 7.18
CA GLN A 183 18.26 -14.38 7.15
C GLN A 183 19.78 -14.50 7.16
N PRO A 184 20.40 -15.06 8.22
CA PRO A 184 21.87 -15.09 8.37
C PRO A 184 22.56 -15.81 7.22
N TRP A 185 21.77 -16.56 6.42
CA TRP A 185 22.24 -17.44 5.34
C TRP A 185 21.93 -16.88 3.94
N SER A 186 21.17 -15.80 3.80
CA SER A 186 20.90 -15.19 2.49
C SER A 186 22.19 -14.59 1.94
N GLY A 187 22.71 -15.15 0.86
CA GLY A 187 23.91 -14.70 0.17
C GLY A 187 25.23 -15.33 0.63
N ARG A 188 25.22 -16.32 1.52
CA ARG A 188 26.43 -17.09 1.88
C ARG A 188 26.29 -18.54 1.43
N SER A 189 26.89 -18.89 0.30
CA SER A 189 27.19 -20.29 0.01
C SER A 189 28.11 -20.84 1.11
N PRO A 190 27.85 -22.03 1.68
CA PRO A 190 28.73 -22.62 2.68
C PRO A 190 30.13 -22.79 2.09
N ARG A 191 31.13 -22.16 2.69
CA ARG A 191 32.51 -22.15 2.21
C ARG A 191 33.19 -23.53 2.16
N LYS A 192 32.59 -24.54 2.83
CA LYS A 192 33.10 -25.93 2.83
C LYS A 192 32.00 -26.91 3.21
N ARG A 193 31.73 -27.89 2.35
CA ARG A 193 31.02 -29.10 2.76
C ARG A 193 31.97 -30.02 3.45
N VAL A 194 31.88 -30.14 4.78
CA VAL A 194 32.58 -31.19 5.52
C VAL A 194 31.73 -32.45 5.44
N LYS A 195 32.17 -33.44 4.66
CA LYS A 195 31.62 -34.80 4.72
C LYS A 195 32.20 -35.50 5.92
N GLY A 196 31.55 -35.41 7.08
CA GLY A 196 31.85 -36.23 8.25
C GLY A 196 31.10 -37.56 8.14
N LYS A 197 31.79 -38.70 8.20
CA LYS A 197 31.18 -39.98 8.50
C LYS A 197 30.80 -39.99 9.97
N LEU A 198 29.51 -40.15 10.24
CA LEU A 198 29.00 -40.47 11.58
C LEU A 198 29.49 -41.89 11.93
N SER A 199 30.48 -42.01 12.80
CA SER A 199 30.80 -43.29 13.43
C SER A 199 29.66 -43.68 14.36
N ARG A 200 29.13 -44.88 14.17
CA ARG A 200 28.16 -45.48 15.10
C ARG A 200 28.84 -45.62 16.48
N VAL A 201 28.21 -45.01 17.48
CA VAL A 201 28.54 -45.30 18.88
C VAL A 201 28.00 -46.68 19.16
N SER A 202 28.89 -47.65 19.41
CA SER A 202 28.56 -48.98 19.92
C SER A 202 28.04 -48.81 21.34
N GLN A 203 26.85 -49.31 21.58
CA GLN A 203 26.35 -49.53 22.95
C GLN A 203 26.99 -50.82 23.44
N ASP A 204 27.75 -50.70 24.50
CA ASP A 204 28.02 -51.78 25.48
C ASP A 204 27.18 -51.50 26.72
#